data_eaf9934a56a685a8ecd8f5b5b0048c03
#
_entry.id   eaf9934a56a685a8ecd8f5b5b0048c03
#
_cell.length_a   1.000
_cell.length_b   1.000
_cell.length_c   1.000
_cell.angle_alpha   90.00
_cell.angle_beta   90.00
_cell.angle_gamma   90.00
#
_symmetry.space_group_name_H-M   'P 1'
#
loop_
_entity.id
_entity.type
_entity.pdbx_description
1 polymer ?
#
loop_
_entity_poly.entity_id
_entity_poly.type
_entity_poly.pdbx_seq_one_letter_code
_entity_poly.pdbx_strand_id
1 'polypeptide(L)'
;MAHEMSHVRNYDIRVSMIAFGLVSAIGLFADLALRMMFYSDDRDRDVNPIIYALGLVVVILAPILATITQLAVSRQREYLADASGVLLTRDTEGLASALEKLRQYGRPMRKQSSSTANLFMNNPLKPGFFSKLFSTHPPLEDRITRLRSNATKM
;
A
#
# COMPACT_ATOMS: atom_id res chain seq x y z
N MET A 1 -20.84 0.05 4.85
CA MET A 1 -21.34 0.90 3.74
C MET A 1 -20.71 2.29 3.71
N ALA A 2 -20.73 3.10 4.80
CA ALA A 2 -20.17 4.47 4.78
C ALA A 2 -18.66 4.51 4.39
N HIS A 3 -17.87 3.59 4.90
CA HIS A 3 -16.47 3.43 4.54
C HIS A 3 -16.28 3.21 3.03
N GLU A 4 -17.02 2.28 2.42
CA GLU A 4 -16.96 2.02 0.97
C GLU A 4 -17.42 3.23 0.13
N MET A 5 -18.47 3.93 0.59
CA MET A 5 -18.93 5.16 -0.07
C MET A 5 -17.88 6.27 0.01
N SER A 6 -17.07 6.28 1.06
CA SER A 6 -15.97 7.24 1.21
C SER A 6 -14.88 7.02 0.17
N HIS A 7 -14.54 5.79 -0.19
CA HIS A 7 -13.60 5.49 -1.28
C HIS A 7 -14.09 6.05 -2.61
N VAL A 8 -15.39 5.92 -2.90
CA VAL A 8 -16.00 6.49 -4.12
C VAL A 8 -15.92 8.01 -4.10
N ARG A 9 -16.33 8.65 -2.99
CA ARG A 9 -16.32 10.09 -2.83
C ARG A 9 -14.92 10.70 -2.93
N ASN A 10 -13.91 10.02 -2.37
CA ASN A 10 -12.52 10.47 -2.33
C ASN A 10 -11.76 10.14 -3.63
N TYR A 11 -12.41 9.54 -4.62
CA TYR A 11 -11.79 9.10 -5.88
C TYR A 11 -10.57 8.20 -5.68
N ASP A 12 -10.62 7.30 -4.69
CA ASP A 12 -9.47 6.47 -4.30
C ASP A 12 -8.95 5.59 -5.43
N ILE A 13 -9.84 5.12 -6.30
CA ILE A 13 -9.44 4.34 -7.49
C ILE A 13 -8.51 5.14 -8.41
N ARG A 14 -8.75 6.45 -8.58
CA ARG A 14 -7.87 7.29 -9.42
C ARG A 14 -6.49 7.42 -8.82
N VAL A 15 -6.40 7.66 -7.50
CA VAL A 15 -5.12 7.74 -6.80
C VAL A 15 -4.37 6.43 -6.88
N SER A 16 -5.06 5.31 -6.69
CA SER A 16 -4.47 3.97 -6.79
C SER A 16 -3.96 3.66 -8.19
N MET A 17 -4.72 4.04 -9.24
CA MET A 17 -4.29 3.86 -10.65
C MET A 17 -3.07 4.71 -10.99
N ILE A 18 -3.03 5.97 -10.53
CA ILE A 18 -1.87 6.85 -10.74
C ILE A 18 -0.64 6.28 -10.02
N ALA A 19 -0.79 5.89 -8.76
CA ALA A 19 0.30 5.29 -7.98
C ALA A 19 0.83 4.02 -8.64
N PHE A 20 -0.07 3.14 -9.09
CA PHE A 20 0.31 1.93 -9.83
C PHE A 20 1.05 2.25 -11.14
N GLY A 21 0.56 3.21 -11.92
CA GLY A 21 1.21 3.65 -13.15
C GLY A 21 2.61 4.20 -12.93
N LEU A 22 2.80 5.00 -11.88
CA LEU A 22 4.12 5.54 -11.51
C LEU A 22 5.10 4.44 -11.09
N VAL A 23 4.66 3.49 -10.25
CA VAL A 23 5.51 2.36 -9.83
C VAL A 23 5.87 1.49 -11.02
N SER A 24 4.91 1.23 -11.93
CA SER A 24 5.16 0.47 -13.17
C SER A 24 6.15 1.17 -14.09
N ALA A 25 6.06 2.49 -14.23
CA ALA A 25 7.01 3.29 -15.00
C ALA A 25 8.42 3.23 -14.41
N ILE A 26 8.56 3.38 -13.09
CA ILE A 26 9.84 3.25 -12.39
C ILE A 26 10.43 1.86 -12.61
N GLY A 27 9.62 0.80 -12.51
CA GLY A 27 10.05 -0.57 -12.79
C GLY A 27 10.54 -0.76 -14.23
N LEU A 28 9.82 -0.21 -15.20
CA LEU A 28 10.20 -0.26 -16.61
C LEU A 28 11.53 0.48 -16.87
N PHE A 29 11.70 1.69 -16.31
CA PHE A 29 12.94 2.42 -16.44
C PHE A 29 14.12 1.71 -15.77
N ALA A 30 13.89 1.08 -14.62
CA ALA A 30 14.90 0.27 -13.95
C ALA A 30 15.32 -0.94 -14.81
N ASP A 31 14.36 -1.66 -15.41
CA ASP A 31 14.65 -2.79 -16.31
C ASP A 31 15.43 -2.33 -17.54
N LEU A 32 15.02 -1.21 -18.16
CA LEU A 32 15.71 -0.64 -19.29
C LEU A 32 17.14 -0.23 -18.93
N ALA A 33 17.33 0.42 -17.79
CA ALA A 33 18.66 0.83 -17.32
C ALA A 33 19.56 -0.38 -17.07
N LEU A 34 19.04 -1.44 -16.43
CA LEU A 34 19.78 -2.70 -16.25
C LEU A 34 20.17 -3.31 -17.61
N ARG A 35 19.26 -3.37 -18.57
CA ARG A 35 19.57 -3.86 -19.92
C ARG A 35 20.68 -3.05 -20.58
N MET A 36 20.60 -1.73 -20.52
CA MET A 36 21.65 -0.86 -21.06
C MET A 36 22.99 -1.06 -20.35
N MET A 37 22.99 -1.29 -19.03
CA MET A 37 24.23 -1.55 -18.28
C MET A 37 24.89 -2.90 -18.65
N PHE A 38 24.08 -3.96 -18.83
CA PHE A 38 24.62 -5.30 -19.02
C PHE A 38 24.78 -5.72 -20.49
N TYR A 39 24.01 -5.14 -21.41
CA TYR A 39 24.03 -5.52 -22.84
C TYR A 39 24.68 -4.48 -23.75
N SER A 40 25.10 -3.32 -23.23
CA SER A 40 25.83 -2.34 -24.00
C SER A 40 27.26 -2.85 -24.25
N ASP A 41 27.58 -3.18 -25.47
CA ASP A 41 28.89 -3.76 -25.92
C ASP A 41 29.99 -2.65 -26.06
N ASP A 42 29.80 -1.52 -25.41
CA ASP A 42 30.71 -0.38 -25.45
C ASP A 42 31.94 -0.64 -24.57
N ARG A 43 32.91 -1.39 -25.10
CA ARG A 43 34.19 -1.72 -24.47
C ARG A 43 35.07 -0.49 -24.16
N ASP A 44 34.69 0.70 -24.64
CA ASP A 44 35.45 1.96 -24.50
C ASP A 44 34.87 2.95 -23.49
N ARG A 45 33.90 2.56 -22.65
CA ARG A 45 33.43 3.43 -21.57
C ARG A 45 34.38 3.33 -20.38
N ASP A 46 35.25 4.30 -20.27
CA ASP A 46 36.08 4.56 -19.07
C ASP A 46 35.18 5.07 -17.92
N VAL A 47 34.14 4.28 -17.59
CA VAL A 47 33.18 4.60 -16.52
C VAL A 47 33.83 4.21 -15.20
N ASN A 48 33.97 5.20 -14.31
CA ASN A 48 34.46 4.96 -12.96
C ASN A 48 33.65 3.83 -12.31
N PRO A 49 34.28 2.73 -11.86
CA PRO A 49 33.58 1.57 -11.28
C PRO A 49 32.72 1.92 -10.07
N ILE A 50 33.03 3.01 -9.36
CA ILE A 50 32.22 3.50 -8.24
C ILE A 50 30.89 4.05 -8.74
N ILE A 51 30.90 4.81 -9.85
CA ILE A 51 29.67 5.36 -10.43
C ILE A 51 28.78 4.22 -10.96
N TYR A 52 29.41 3.21 -11.59
CA TYR A 52 28.71 2.03 -12.05
C TYR A 52 28.03 1.27 -10.89
N ALA A 53 28.77 1.01 -9.81
CA ALA A 53 28.24 0.34 -8.63
C ALA A 53 27.10 1.14 -7.96
N LEU A 54 27.24 2.46 -7.86
CA LEU A 54 26.22 3.35 -7.31
C LEU A 54 24.95 3.33 -8.19
N GLY A 55 25.10 3.40 -9.51
CA GLY A 55 24.00 3.30 -10.46
C GLY A 55 23.24 2.00 -10.32
N LEU A 56 23.93 0.87 -10.19
CA LEU A 56 23.33 -0.45 -9.97
C LEU A 56 22.50 -0.49 -8.67
N VAL A 57 23.03 0.05 -7.58
CA VAL A 57 22.31 0.13 -6.31
C VAL A 57 21.03 0.96 -6.46
N VAL A 58 21.09 2.13 -7.10
CA VAL A 58 19.92 2.98 -7.32
C VAL A 58 18.85 2.26 -8.14
N VAL A 59 19.24 1.60 -9.24
CA VAL A 59 18.32 0.89 -10.14
C VAL A 59 17.61 -0.27 -9.41
N ILE A 60 18.31 -0.97 -8.52
CA ILE A 60 17.71 -2.05 -7.72
C ILE A 60 16.79 -1.51 -6.61
N LEU A 61 17.18 -0.43 -5.95
CA LEU A 61 16.43 0.11 -4.82
C LEU A 61 15.21 0.93 -5.24
N ALA A 62 15.25 1.61 -6.40
CA ALA A 62 14.17 2.50 -6.83
C ALA A 62 12.79 1.80 -6.93
N PRO A 63 12.63 0.62 -7.56
CA PRO A 63 11.36 -0.09 -7.59
C PRO A 63 10.87 -0.52 -6.20
N ILE A 64 11.78 -0.88 -5.31
CA ILE A 64 11.46 -1.28 -3.94
C ILE A 64 10.89 -0.08 -3.16
N LEU A 65 11.56 1.06 -3.22
CA LEU A 65 11.11 2.29 -2.58
C LEU A 65 9.79 2.79 -3.17
N ALA A 66 9.62 2.70 -4.49
CA ALA A 66 8.38 3.04 -5.17
C ALA A 66 7.21 2.17 -4.65
N THR A 67 7.42 0.87 -4.52
CA THR A 67 6.42 -0.07 -3.98
C THR A 67 6.07 0.25 -2.53
N ILE A 68 7.07 0.49 -1.68
CA ILE A 68 6.84 0.88 -0.27
C ILE A 68 6.03 2.18 -0.20
N THR A 69 6.34 3.15 -1.04
CA THR A 69 5.61 4.43 -1.12
C THR A 69 4.16 4.21 -1.55
N GLN A 70 3.92 3.37 -2.56
CA GLN A 70 2.57 3.00 -2.99
C GLN A 70 1.75 2.38 -1.85
N LEU A 71 2.34 1.46 -1.09
CA LEU A 71 1.69 0.84 0.07
C LEU A 71 1.42 1.85 1.19
N ALA A 72 2.32 2.82 1.39
CA ALA A 72 2.11 3.89 2.35
C ALA A 72 0.94 4.80 1.95
N VAL A 73 0.83 5.16 0.67
CA VAL A 73 -0.30 5.92 0.12
C VAL A 73 -1.60 5.14 0.30
N SER A 74 -1.63 3.85 -0.02
CA SER A 74 -2.80 2.99 0.17
C SER A 74 -3.27 3.01 1.62
N ARG A 75 -2.37 2.86 2.60
CA ARG A 75 -2.70 2.94 4.03
C ARG A 75 -3.26 4.30 4.45
N GLN A 76 -2.73 5.40 3.92
CA GLN A 76 -3.26 6.73 4.20
C GLN A 76 -4.68 6.93 3.64
N ARG A 77 -4.97 6.32 2.48
CA ARG A 77 -6.32 6.34 1.91
C ARG A 77 -7.34 5.62 2.78
N GLU A 78 -6.98 4.51 3.41
CA GLU A 78 -7.83 3.81 4.38
C GLU A 78 -8.18 4.70 5.59
N TYR A 79 -7.20 5.41 6.15
CA TYR A 79 -7.46 6.34 7.24
C TYR A 79 -8.35 7.52 6.81
N LEU A 80 -8.18 7.99 5.58
CA LEU A 80 -9.04 9.04 5.02
C LEU A 80 -10.46 8.53 4.79
N ALA A 81 -10.62 7.29 4.31
CA ALA A 81 -11.93 6.67 4.13
C ALA A 81 -12.66 6.47 5.46
N ASP A 82 -11.94 6.09 6.52
CA ASP A 82 -12.49 6.02 7.87
C ASP A 82 -12.98 7.39 8.36
N ALA A 83 -12.14 8.41 8.25
CA ALA A 83 -12.51 9.76 8.65
C ALA A 83 -13.71 10.31 7.83
N SER A 84 -13.70 10.12 6.52
CA SER A 84 -14.79 10.51 5.63
C SER A 84 -16.07 9.72 5.94
N GLY A 85 -15.96 8.43 6.28
CA GLY A 85 -17.08 7.59 6.69
C GLY A 85 -17.74 8.09 7.97
N VAL A 86 -16.94 8.50 8.96
CA VAL A 86 -17.44 9.13 10.19
C VAL A 86 -18.14 10.44 9.89
N LEU A 87 -17.58 11.29 9.02
CA LEU A 87 -18.23 12.55 8.62
C LEU A 87 -19.58 12.32 7.93
N LEU A 88 -19.71 11.25 7.15
CA LEU A 88 -20.96 10.91 6.47
C LEU A 88 -22.04 10.40 7.42
N THR A 89 -21.65 9.61 8.42
CA THR A 89 -22.60 8.97 9.36
C THR A 89 -22.78 9.75 10.64
N ARG A 90 -21.83 10.62 11.00
CA ARG A 90 -21.71 11.25 12.33
C ARG A 90 -21.68 10.26 13.49
N ASP A 91 -21.20 9.04 13.20
CA ASP A 91 -21.15 7.94 14.15
C ASP A 91 -19.75 7.29 14.14
N THR A 92 -18.89 7.81 14.98
CA THR A 92 -17.50 7.31 15.15
C THR A 92 -17.48 5.95 15.82
N GLU A 93 -18.28 5.76 16.88
CA GLU A 93 -18.26 4.50 17.64
C GLU A 93 -18.93 3.38 16.86
N GLY A 94 -19.95 3.67 16.05
CA GLY A 94 -20.54 2.69 15.14
C GLY A 94 -19.52 2.13 14.14
N LEU A 95 -18.66 2.97 13.56
CA LEU A 95 -17.59 2.50 12.68
C LEU A 95 -16.50 1.77 13.45
N ALA A 96 -16.07 2.28 14.60
CA ALA A 96 -15.05 1.64 15.44
C ALA A 96 -15.49 0.27 15.93
N SER A 97 -16.75 0.13 16.38
CA SER A 97 -17.32 -1.14 16.83
C SER A 97 -17.48 -2.15 15.69
N ALA A 98 -17.79 -1.69 14.47
CA ALA A 98 -17.83 -2.55 13.29
C ALA A 98 -16.44 -3.12 12.96
N LEU A 99 -15.38 -2.30 13.00
CA LEU A 99 -14.00 -2.75 12.83
C LEU A 99 -13.56 -3.70 13.94
N GLU A 100 -13.98 -3.44 15.19
CA GLU A 100 -13.71 -4.32 16.33
C GLU A 100 -14.35 -5.71 16.14
N LYS A 101 -15.60 -5.77 15.66
CA LYS A 101 -16.25 -7.04 15.30
C LYS A 101 -15.53 -7.76 14.19
N LEU A 102 -15.05 -7.05 13.15
CA LEU A 102 -14.23 -7.65 12.09
C LEU A 102 -12.92 -8.23 12.65
N ARG A 103 -12.30 -7.54 13.61
CA ARG A 103 -11.08 -8.02 14.29
C ARG A 103 -11.35 -9.31 15.07
N GLN A 104 -12.44 -9.37 15.84
CA GLN A 104 -12.76 -10.49 16.72
C GLN A 104 -13.30 -11.70 15.95
N TYR A 105 -14.15 -11.48 14.94
CA TYR A 105 -14.87 -12.54 14.23
C TYR A 105 -14.30 -12.83 12.84
N GLY A 106 -13.27 -12.08 12.39
CA GLY A 106 -12.61 -12.31 11.13
C GLY A 106 -11.91 -13.68 11.10
N ARG A 107 -12.53 -14.67 10.45
CA ARG A 107 -11.95 -16.01 10.30
C ARG A 107 -11.11 -16.06 9.02
N PRO A 108 -9.92 -16.69 9.06
CA PRO A 108 -9.17 -16.94 7.84
C PRO A 108 -9.99 -17.83 6.89
N MET A 109 -9.95 -17.51 5.62
CA MET A 109 -10.68 -18.30 4.61
C MET A 109 -10.08 -19.68 4.45
N ARG A 110 -10.91 -20.68 4.19
CA ARG A 110 -10.47 -22.08 3.95
C ARG A 110 -9.61 -22.20 2.69
N LYS A 111 -9.90 -21.43 1.66
CA LYS A 111 -9.09 -21.33 0.43
C LYS A 111 -8.51 -19.92 0.36
N GLN A 112 -7.21 -19.81 0.49
CA GLN A 112 -6.50 -18.54 0.46
C GLN A 112 -5.68 -18.47 -0.82
N SER A 113 -5.77 -17.33 -1.52
CA SER A 113 -4.91 -17.01 -2.66
C SER A 113 -4.28 -15.64 -2.42
N SER A 114 -2.97 -15.56 -2.62
CA SER A 114 -2.25 -14.28 -2.55
C SER A 114 -2.77 -13.26 -3.55
N SER A 115 -3.24 -13.72 -4.72
CA SER A 115 -3.76 -12.86 -5.78
C SER A 115 -5.08 -12.18 -5.41
N THR A 116 -5.88 -12.78 -4.51
CA THR A 116 -7.18 -12.23 -4.10
C THR A 116 -7.16 -11.64 -2.69
N ALA A 117 -6.06 -11.76 -1.96
CA ALA A 117 -5.94 -11.30 -0.57
C ALA A 117 -6.23 -9.80 -0.42
N ASN A 118 -5.88 -9.00 -1.42
CA ASN A 118 -6.08 -7.55 -1.44
C ASN A 118 -7.54 -7.11 -1.61
N LEU A 119 -8.44 -8.03 -1.97
CA LEU A 119 -9.88 -7.75 -2.11
C LEU A 119 -10.66 -7.87 -0.80
N PHE A 120 -10.00 -8.32 0.27
CA PHE A 120 -10.65 -8.53 1.56
C PHE A 120 -10.25 -7.43 2.56
N MET A 121 -11.24 -6.86 3.26
CA MET A 121 -11.02 -5.86 4.32
C MET A 121 -10.15 -6.39 5.47
N ASN A 122 -10.16 -7.69 5.72
CA ASN A 122 -9.27 -8.37 6.67
C ASN A 122 -8.38 -9.34 5.89
N ASN A 123 -7.06 -9.19 6.02
CA ASN A 123 -6.13 -10.05 5.30
C ASN A 123 -6.34 -11.52 5.70
N PRO A 124 -6.77 -12.40 4.75
CA PRO A 124 -7.07 -13.80 5.04
C PRO A 124 -5.80 -14.65 5.22
N LEU A 125 -4.62 -14.10 4.92
CA LEU A 125 -3.34 -14.79 5.02
C LEU A 125 -2.85 -14.81 6.47
N LYS A 126 -2.13 -15.88 6.84
CA LYS A 126 -1.51 -15.97 8.16
C LYS A 126 -0.51 -14.81 8.35
N PRO A 127 -0.52 -14.13 9.51
CA PRO A 127 0.35 -13.00 9.76
C PRO A 127 1.82 -13.44 9.80
N GLY A 128 2.59 -13.08 8.77
CA GLY A 128 4.04 -13.16 8.74
C GLY A 128 4.65 -11.76 8.86
N PHE A 129 5.91 -11.65 9.27
CA PHE A 129 6.60 -10.36 9.36
C PHE A 129 6.53 -9.57 8.03
N PHE A 130 6.75 -10.25 6.92
CA PHE A 130 6.67 -9.65 5.59
C PHE A 130 5.24 -9.30 5.17
N SER A 131 4.21 -10.04 5.62
CA SER A 131 2.83 -9.73 5.27
C SER A 131 2.36 -8.38 5.83
N LYS A 132 2.88 -7.96 6.98
CA LYS A 132 2.59 -6.64 7.56
C LYS A 132 3.19 -5.50 6.76
N LEU A 133 4.40 -5.67 6.21
CA LEU A 133 5.08 -4.66 5.38
C LEU A 133 4.39 -4.47 4.03
N PHE A 134 3.92 -5.55 3.42
CA PHE A 134 3.30 -5.56 2.09
C PHE A 134 1.76 -5.54 2.13
N SER A 135 1.16 -5.32 3.31
CA SER A 135 -0.28 -5.13 3.40
C SER A 135 -0.69 -3.77 2.87
N THR A 136 -1.69 -3.75 1.98
CA THR A 136 -2.34 -2.54 1.47
C THR A 136 -3.23 -1.89 2.52
N HIS A 137 -3.73 -2.66 3.49
CA HIS A 137 -4.57 -2.17 4.59
C HIS A 137 -3.76 -2.04 5.88
N PRO A 138 -3.93 -0.95 6.64
CA PRO A 138 -3.34 -0.82 7.96
C PRO A 138 -3.99 -1.80 8.95
N PRO A 139 -3.29 -2.15 10.06
CA PRO A 139 -3.88 -2.98 11.10
C PRO A 139 -5.20 -2.42 11.61
N LEU A 140 -6.19 -3.28 11.84
CA LEU A 140 -7.50 -2.87 12.35
C LEU A 140 -7.39 -2.15 13.70
N GLU A 141 -6.43 -2.55 14.54
CA GLU A 141 -6.15 -1.92 15.84
C GLU A 141 -5.76 -0.45 15.69
N ASP A 142 -4.90 -0.12 14.72
CA ASP A 142 -4.47 1.24 14.46
C ASP A 142 -5.64 2.11 13.96
N ARG A 143 -6.50 1.56 13.11
CA ARG A 143 -7.70 2.23 12.61
C ARG A 143 -8.67 2.53 13.75
N ILE A 144 -8.98 1.55 14.59
CA ILE A 144 -9.87 1.68 15.75
C ILE A 144 -9.33 2.74 16.73
N THR A 145 -8.04 2.67 17.06
CA THR A 145 -7.38 3.61 17.97
C THR A 145 -7.45 5.04 17.42
N ARG A 146 -7.20 5.25 16.13
CA ARG A 146 -7.29 6.57 15.48
C ARG A 146 -8.71 7.12 15.49
N LEU A 147 -9.71 6.28 15.20
CA LEU A 147 -11.11 6.69 15.23
C LEU A 147 -11.50 7.18 16.63
N ARG A 148 -11.21 6.41 17.69
CA ARG A 148 -11.55 6.78 19.06
C ARG A 148 -10.76 7.98 19.57
N SER A 149 -9.47 8.10 19.25
CA SER A 149 -8.66 9.25 19.65
C SER A 149 -9.10 10.56 18.99
N ASN A 150 -9.61 10.52 17.77
CA ASN A 150 -10.13 11.69 17.07
C ASN A 150 -11.53 12.10 17.58
N ALA A 151 -12.35 11.14 18.01
CA ALA A 151 -13.64 11.43 18.64
C ALA A 151 -13.50 12.25 19.92
N THR A 152 -12.40 12.09 20.67
CA THR A 152 -12.13 12.82 21.91
C THR A 152 -11.64 14.26 21.67
N LYS A 153 -11.27 14.60 20.42
CA LYS A 153 -10.74 15.93 20.06
C LYS A 153 -11.76 16.82 19.34
N MET A 154 -12.95 16.32 19.05
CA MET A 154 -14.11 17.05 18.51
C MET A 154 -15.10 17.43 19.63
#